data_b39e2d833892832451720fa76eb2a126
#
_entry.id   b39e2d833892832451720fa76eb2a126
#
_cell.length_a   1.000
_cell.length_b   1.000
_cell.length_c   1.000
_cell.angle_alpha   90.00
_cell.angle_beta   90.00
_cell.angle_gamma   90.00
#
_symmetry.space_group_name_H-M   'P 1'
#
loop_
_entity.id
_entity.type
_entity.pdbx_description
1 polymer ?
#
loop_
_entity_poly.entity_id
_entity_poly.type
_entity_poly.pdbx_seq_one_letter_code
_entity_poly.pdbx_strand_id
1 'polypeptide(L)'
;MGVRADASESAQGEQYALDGNAIAGLLEEVFDAEITTALRVCQSCGTRSAIGAHRAYRGAGIVLRCPSCRDLAVVVALLPDRSRVWLAGEWTLETPRR
;
A
#
# COMPACT_ATOMS: atom_id res chain seq x y z
N MET A 1 12.48 -8.36 -27.42
CA MET A 1 12.40 -8.53 -26.88
C MET A 1 12.29 -8.61 -26.23
N GLY A 2 12.31 -8.19 -26.15
CA GLY A 2 11.88 -8.24 -25.45
C GLY A 2 12.06 -8.11 -24.82
N VAL A 3 11.94 -7.94 -25.11
CA VAL A 3 11.87 -7.82 -24.42
C VAL A 3 12.00 -7.53 -23.91
N ARG A 4 11.92 -7.27 -24.16
CA ARG A 4 11.81 -6.98 -23.62
C ARG A 4 11.34 -6.69 -23.40
N ALA A 5 11.02 -6.50 -23.90
CA ALA A 5 10.45 -6.25 -23.47
C ALA A 5 10.05 -6.53 -22.82
N ASP A 6 9.76 -6.80 -22.90
CA ASP A 6 9.64 -7.03 -22.02
C ASP A 6 9.85 -7.12 -21.03
N ALA A 7 9.83 -8.02 -21.87
CA ALA A 7 10.22 -7.89 -20.48
C ALA A 7 9.92 -6.55 -19.91
N SER A 8 9.84 -5.67 -20.74
CA SER A 8 9.61 -4.35 -20.32
C SER A 8 8.26 -4.14 -19.69
N GLU A 9 7.26 -4.86 -20.09
CA GLU A 9 5.94 -4.73 -19.49
C GLU A 9 5.91 -5.23 -18.07
N SER A 10 6.45 -6.40 -17.83
CA SER A 10 6.53 -6.88 -16.49
C SER A 10 7.41 -6.01 -15.66
N ALA A 11 8.47 -5.54 -16.24
CA ALA A 11 9.38 -4.66 -15.56
C ALA A 11 8.70 -3.35 -15.19
N GLN A 12 7.79 -2.87 -16.03
CA GLN A 12 7.05 -1.67 -15.70
C GLN A 12 6.21 -1.85 -14.47
N GLY A 13 5.56 -2.98 -14.34
CA GLY A 13 4.81 -3.27 -13.12
C GLY A 13 5.68 -3.22 -11.90
N GLU A 14 6.87 -3.78 -12.00
CA GLU A 14 7.80 -3.75 -10.89
C GLU A 14 8.38 -2.38 -10.65
N GLN A 15 8.61 -1.62 -11.70
CA GLN A 15 9.14 -0.27 -11.57
C GLN A 15 8.23 0.63 -10.77
N TYR A 16 6.93 0.39 -10.83
CA TYR A 16 5.98 1.20 -10.12
C TYR A 16 5.58 0.61 -8.78
N ALA A 17 6.15 -0.54 -8.43
CA ALA A 17 5.92 -1.13 -7.12
C ALA A 17 6.91 -0.53 -6.13
N LEU A 18 6.38 0.08 -5.10
CA LEU A 18 7.15 0.70 -4.04
C LEU A 18 6.77 0.00 -2.74
N ASP A 19 7.38 0.36 -1.64
CA ASP A 19 6.83 -0.08 -0.36
C ASP A 19 6.10 1.09 0.30
N GLY A 20 5.36 0.78 1.37
CA GLY A 20 4.60 1.79 2.07
C GLY A 20 5.48 2.90 2.63
N ASN A 21 6.72 2.57 3.01
CA ASN A 21 7.64 3.57 3.53
C ASN A 21 8.03 4.60 2.46
N ALA A 22 8.15 4.16 1.21
CA ALA A 22 8.51 5.05 0.12
C ALA A 22 7.43 6.08 -0.17
N ILE A 23 6.18 5.79 0.20
CA ILE A 23 5.08 6.72 -0.01
C ILE A 23 4.50 7.22 1.31
N ALA A 24 5.31 7.22 2.36
CA ALA A 24 4.84 7.59 3.70
C ALA A 24 4.19 8.98 3.74
N GLY A 25 4.76 9.95 3.02
CA GLY A 25 4.19 11.29 2.99
C GLY A 25 2.81 11.33 2.36
N LEU A 26 2.62 10.57 1.28
CA LEU A 26 1.33 10.51 0.63
C LEU A 26 0.30 9.79 1.52
N LEU A 27 0.72 8.73 2.19
CA LEU A 27 -0.16 8.03 3.12
C LEU A 27 -0.55 8.93 4.29
N GLU A 28 0.39 9.73 4.76
CA GLU A 28 0.10 10.66 5.84
C GLU A 28 -0.94 11.70 5.42
N GLU A 29 -0.86 12.17 4.18
CA GLU A 29 -1.87 13.10 3.67
C GLU A 29 -3.25 12.45 3.60
N VAL A 30 -3.31 11.23 3.11
CA VAL A 30 -4.58 10.53 2.94
C VAL A 30 -5.24 10.23 4.28
N PHE A 31 -4.46 9.73 5.23
CA PHE A 31 -5.00 9.26 6.51
C PHE A 31 -4.95 10.32 7.60
N ASP A 32 -4.32 11.46 7.34
CA ASP A 32 -4.10 12.50 8.33
C ASP A 32 -3.40 11.94 9.57
N ALA A 33 -2.51 10.98 9.36
CA ALA A 33 -1.78 10.31 10.42
C ALA A 33 -0.64 9.52 9.80
N GLU A 34 0.38 9.30 10.58
CA GLU A 34 1.49 8.45 10.18
C GLU A 34 1.07 6.99 10.42
N ILE A 35 0.93 6.20 9.37
CA ILE A 35 0.42 4.84 9.47
C ILE A 35 1.42 3.76 9.04
N THR A 36 2.65 4.14 8.66
CA THR A 36 3.59 3.13 8.15
C THR A 36 4.03 2.16 9.24
N THR A 37 3.91 2.54 10.51
CA THR A 37 4.22 1.66 11.63
C THR A 37 3.03 0.84 12.10
N ALA A 38 1.84 1.11 11.58
CA ALA A 38 0.67 0.30 11.91
C ALA A 38 0.90 -1.14 11.47
N LEU A 39 0.44 -2.09 12.28
CA LEU A 39 0.58 -3.50 11.95
C LEU A 39 -0.72 -4.01 11.35
N ARG A 40 -0.60 -4.89 10.41
CA ARG A 40 -1.76 -5.49 9.75
C ARG A 40 -1.58 -6.99 9.65
N VAL A 41 -2.62 -7.73 10.04
CA VAL A 41 -2.69 -9.17 9.81
C VAL A 41 -3.48 -9.39 8.53
N CYS A 42 -2.86 -10.07 7.57
CA CYS A 42 -3.49 -10.29 6.26
C CYS A 42 -4.68 -11.23 6.39
N GLN A 43 -5.79 -10.85 5.78
CA GLN A 43 -7.02 -11.63 5.80
C GLN A 43 -6.90 -12.93 5.02
N SER A 44 -5.90 -13.04 4.16
CA SER A 44 -5.74 -14.21 3.29
C SER A 44 -4.67 -15.16 3.81
N CYS A 45 -3.47 -14.65 4.13
CA CYS A 45 -2.36 -15.53 4.50
C CYS A 45 -2.01 -15.46 5.98
N GLY A 46 -2.60 -14.52 6.73
CA GLY A 46 -2.34 -14.41 8.16
C GLY A 46 -1.02 -13.76 8.54
N THR A 47 -0.22 -13.34 7.56
CA THR A 47 1.06 -12.70 7.86
C THR A 47 0.83 -11.35 8.52
N ARG A 48 1.60 -11.08 9.56
CA ARG A 48 1.55 -9.80 10.26
C ARG A 48 2.71 -8.94 9.77
N SER A 49 2.41 -7.76 9.29
CA SER A 49 3.41 -6.88 8.69
C SER A 49 3.06 -5.42 8.95
N ALA A 50 4.08 -4.59 9.05
CA ALA A 50 3.87 -3.14 9.11
C ALA A 50 3.39 -2.64 7.75
N ILE A 51 2.56 -1.62 7.77
CA ILE A 51 2.05 -1.02 6.52
C ILE A 51 3.21 -0.51 5.66
N GLY A 52 4.27 0.02 6.30
CA GLY A 52 5.43 0.48 5.55
C GLY A 52 6.12 -0.62 4.75
N ALA A 53 5.93 -1.89 5.12
CA ALA A 53 6.53 -3.01 4.40
C ALA A 53 5.65 -3.55 3.28
N HIS A 54 4.41 -3.05 3.15
CA HIS A 54 3.50 -3.52 2.09
C HIS A 54 3.96 -3.01 0.75
N ARG A 55 3.64 -3.78 -0.30
CA ARG A 55 3.96 -3.37 -1.66
C ARG A 55 2.98 -2.31 -2.09
N ALA A 56 3.51 -1.21 -2.61
CA ALA A 56 2.70 -0.05 -2.95
C ALA A 56 2.76 0.21 -4.45
N TYR A 57 1.61 0.50 -5.02
CA TYR A 57 1.48 0.82 -6.43
C TYR A 57 0.75 2.14 -6.54
N ARG A 58 1.32 3.06 -7.29
CA ARG A 58 0.73 4.36 -7.53
C ARG A 58 0.29 4.48 -8.98
N GLY A 59 -0.90 5.02 -9.17
CA GLY A 59 -1.43 5.33 -10.47
C GLY A 59 -2.41 6.46 -10.27
N ALA A 60 -3.65 6.28 -10.70
CA ALA A 60 -4.70 7.26 -10.42
C ALA A 60 -5.04 7.30 -8.94
N GLY A 61 -4.66 6.29 -8.20
CA GLY A 61 -4.82 6.21 -6.76
C GLY A 61 -3.66 5.44 -6.17
N ILE A 62 -3.92 4.78 -5.06
CA ILE A 62 -2.91 4.00 -4.35
C ILE A 62 -3.45 2.61 -4.09
N VAL A 63 -2.62 1.60 -4.28
CA VAL A 63 -2.96 0.23 -3.89
C VAL A 63 -1.83 -0.32 -3.07
N LEU A 64 -2.13 -0.86 -1.89
CA LEU A 64 -1.17 -1.59 -1.09
C LEU A 64 -1.54 -3.07 -1.11
N ARG A 65 -0.52 -3.92 -1.24
CA ARG A 65 -0.70 -5.37 -1.25
C ARG A 65 0.17 -6.01 -0.20
N CYS A 66 -0.31 -7.14 0.34
CA CYS A 66 0.42 -7.89 1.34
C CYS A 66 1.80 -8.26 0.83
N PRO A 67 2.86 -8.06 1.65
CA PRO A 67 4.21 -8.38 1.19
C PRO A 67 4.44 -9.88 1.01
N SER A 68 3.61 -10.73 1.61
CA SER A 68 3.74 -12.18 1.50
C SER A 68 2.91 -12.77 0.36
N CYS A 69 1.61 -12.56 0.38
CA CYS A 69 0.71 -13.22 -0.58
C CYS A 69 0.22 -12.30 -1.68
N ARG A 70 0.46 -11.00 -1.54
CA ARG A 70 0.09 -9.97 -2.53
C ARG A 70 -1.40 -9.74 -2.67
N ASP A 71 -2.18 -10.22 -1.73
CA ASP A 71 -3.60 -9.88 -1.72
C ASP A 71 -3.78 -8.42 -1.37
N LEU A 72 -4.92 -7.86 -1.74
CA LEU A 72 -5.19 -6.44 -1.51
C LEU A 72 -5.24 -6.12 -0.02
N ALA A 73 -4.59 -5.04 0.35
CA ALA A 73 -4.59 -4.54 1.71
C ALA A 73 -5.31 -3.22 1.82
N VAL A 74 -5.01 -2.30 0.92
CA VAL A 74 -5.58 -0.95 0.93
C VAL A 74 -5.79 -0.52 -0.50
N VAL A 75 -6.93 0.12 -0.76
CA VAL A 75 -7.17 0.78 -2.04
C VAL A 75 -7.62 2.20 -1.73
N VAL A 76 -6.94 3.17 -2.31
CA VAL A 76 -7.28 4.58 -2.13
C VAL A 76 -7.64 5.17 -3.48
N ALA A 77 -8.83 5.71 -3.58
CA ALA A 77 -9.25 6.50 -4.74
C ALA A 77 -9.13 7.97 -4.38
N LEU A 78 -8.35 8.70 -5.16
CA LEU A 78 -8.13 10.13 -4.92
C LEU A 78 -9.14 10.92 -5.74
N LEU A 79 -10.09 11.55 -5.07
CA LEU A 79 -11.13 12.36 -5.69
C LEU A 79 -10.78 13.83 -5.52
N PRO A 80 -11.41 14.75 -6.27
CA PRO A 80 -11.01 16.15 -6.19
C PRO A 80 -11.17 16.77 -4.81
N ASP A 81 -12.15 16.33 -4.04
CA ASP A 81 -12.47 16.93 -2.76
C ASP A 81 -12.30 15.98 -1.58
N ARG A 82 -11.92 14.72 -1.82
CA ARG A 82 -11.78 13.74 -0.74
C ARG A 82 -11.05 12.51 -1.24
N SER A 83 -10.65 11.66 -0.32
CA SER A 83 -10.11 10.35 -0.63
C SER A 83 -11.11 9.30 -0.17
N ARG A 84 -11.28 8.26 -0.97
CA ARG A 84 -12.09 7.12 -0.59
C ARG A 84 -11.15 5.95 -0.32
N VAL A 85 -11.26 5.33 0.84
CA VAL A 85 -10.31 4.31 1.28
C VAL A 85 -11.04 3.02 1.59
N TRP A 86 -10.53 1.93 1.06
CA TRP A 86 -10.99 0.57 1.36
C TRP A 86 -9.84 -0.14 2.07
N LEU A 87 -10.14 -0.77 3.20
CA LEU A 87 -9.15 -1.45 4.03
C LEU A 87 -9.54 -2.91 4.22
N ALA A 88 -8.54 -3.79 4.22
CA ALA A 88 -8.76 -5.20 4.49
C ALA A 88 -7.77 -5.68 5.53
N GLY A 89 -8.13 -6.75 6.23
CA GLY A 89 -7.31 -7.34 7.26
C GLY A 89 -7.56 -6.71 8.62
N GLU A 90 -6.75 -7.11 9.57
CA GLU A 90 -6.89 -6.65 10.95
C GLU A 90 -5.75 -5.69 11.25
N TRP A 91 -6.11 -4.47 11.60
CA TRP A 91 -5.15 -3.38 11.78
C TRP A 91 -4.97 -3.05 13.24
N THR A 92 -3.74 -2.74 13.61
CA THR A 92 -3.41 -2.23 14.94
C THR A 92 -2.65 -0.93 14.77
N LEU A 93 -3.23 0.15 15.25
CA LEU A 93 -2.61 1.47 15.24
C LEU A 93 -2.41 1.91 16.67
N GLU A 94 -1.28 2.55 16.90
CA GLU A 94 -1.03 3.19 18.18
C GLU A 94 -1.09 4.69 17.97
N THR A 95 -1.90 5.35 18.77
CA THR A 95 -2.05 6.80 18.66
C THR A 95 -1.79 7.42 20.03
N PRO A 96 -1.22 8.64 20.06
CA PRO A 96 -0.98 9.28 21.35
C PRO A 96 -2.31 9.66 22.00
N ARG A 97 -2.31 9.61 23.31
CA ARG A 97 -3.44 10.08 24.11
C ARG A 97 -3.15 11.49 24.58
N ARG A 98 -4.19 12.27 24.74
CA ARG A 98 -4.07 13.66 25.21
C ARG A 98 -4.70 13.86 26.53
#